data_29c55522be61d5f3987345d0dc7e47a6
#
_entry.id   29c55522be61d5f3987345d0dc7e47a6
#
_cell.length_a   1.000
_cell.length_b   1.000
_cell.length_c   1.000
_cell.angle_alpha   90.00
_cell.angle_beta   90.00
_cell.angle_gamma   90.00
#
_symmetry.space_group_name_H-M   'P 1'
#
loop_
_entity.id
_entity.type
_entity.pdbx_description
1 polymer ?
#
loop_
_entity_poly.entity_id
_entity_poly.type
_entity_poly.pdbx_seq_one_letter_code
_entity_poly.pdbx_strand_id
1 'polypeptide(L)'
;EILKQRDGLDVTFFEYTTAVAFLWFAEKNVDFAIIEVGMGGRLDATNILPPPIVTVITKIGLDHTAYLGESIAEIAGEKAGIIKRGSALVIGQNPPEALAVIIKVAQEKGVAFRLAAEDVSIIKNKKASSFNMQQLFVESQSVSYGNIKLKLPASYQIDNLSIVISALELLQERLRIQLPTEILKHGIEKAEWRGRFCLLTPDILVDGAHNPDGAEALVTGLQA
;
A
#
# COMPACT_ATOMS: atom_id res chain seq x y z
N GLU A 1 1.83 -6.14 -30.34
CA GLU A 1 0.39 -5.94 -30.60
C GLU A 1 -0.06 -4.55 -30.18
N ILE A 2 0.18 -4.10 -28.94
CA ILE A 2 -0.12 -2.73 -28.45
C ILE A 2 0.50 -1.66 -29.34
N LEU A 3 1.77 -1.82 -29.75
CA LEU A 3 2.45 -0.87 -30.65
C LEU A 3 1.78 -0.77 -32.04
N LYS A 4 1.12 -1.83 -32.51
CA LYS A 4 0.41 -1.84 -33.79
C LYS A 4 -0.95 -1.13 -33.72
N GLN A 5 -1.55 -1.08 -32.54
CA GLN A 5 -2.84 -0.42 -32.29
C GLN A 5 -2.72 1.05 -31.88
N ARG A 6 -1.48 1.56 -31.83
CA ARG A 6 -1.18 2.91 -31.35
C ARG A 6 -1.74 4.03 -32.21
N ASP A 7 -2.03 3.80 -33.48
CA ASP A 7 -2.66 4.71 -34.45
C ASP A 7 -2.29 6.20 -34.28
N GLY A 8 -0.99 6.50 -34.09
CA GLY A 8 -0.50 7.87 -33.93
C GLY A 8 -0.73 8.50 -32.53
N LEU A 9 -1.25 7.76 -31.54
CA LEU A 9 -1.36 8.22 -30.18
C LEU A 9 0.01 8.37 -29.52
N ASP A 10 0.28 9.54 -28.96
CA ASP A 10 1.43 9.75 -28.08
C ASP A 10 1.10 9.22 -26.69
N VAL A 11 1.72 8.11 -26.31
CA VAL A 11 1.55 7.48 -24.98
C VAL A 11 2.85 7.55 -24.21
N THR A 12 2.75 7.82 -22.93
CA THR A 12 3.91 7.81 -22.04
C THR A 12 4.43 6.38 -21.83
N PHE A 13 5.65 6.26 -21.37
CA PHE A 13 6.24 4.97 -21.01
C PHE A 13 5.40 4.24 -19.94
N PHE A 14 4.87 4.98 -18.97
CA PHE A 14 4.05 4.41 -17.90
C PHE A 14 2.70 3.89 -18.41
N GLU A 15 2.00 4.65 -19.27
CA GLU A 15 0.76 4.19 -19.91
C GLU A 15 0.98 2.94 -20.75
N TYR A 16 2.07 2.90 -21.51
CA TYR A 16 2.43 1.73 -22.31
C TYR A 16 2.69 0.50 -21.43
N THR A 17 3.52 0.63 -20.38
CA THR A 17 3.83 -0.49 -19.49
C THR A 17 2.62 -0.95 -18.70
N THR A 18 1.73 -0.04 -18.30
CA THR A 18 0.45 -0.36 -17.66
C THR A 18 -0.45 -1.19 -18.59
N ALA A 19 -0.59 -0.80 -19.84
CA ALA A 19 -1.35 -1.56 -20.84
C ALA A 19 -0.76 -2.96 -21.06
N VAL A 20 0.58 -3.08 -21.12
CA VAL A 20 1.27 -4.39 -21.23
C VAL A 20 0.97 -5.25 -20.01
N ALA A 21 1.03 -4.69 -18.80
CA ALA A 21 0.74 -5.41 -17.55
C ALA A 21 -0.71 -5.93 -17.54
N PHE A 22 -1.68 -5.12 -17.93
CA PHE A 22 -3.08 -5.54 -17.97
C PHE A 22 -3.33 -6.66 -18.99
N LEU A 23 -2.74 -6.58 -20.18
CA LEU A 23 -2.80 -7.67 -21.15
C LEU A 23 -2.16 -8.95 -20.61
N TRP A 24 -1.00 -8.82 -19.97
CA TRP A 24 -0.32 -9.96 -19.37
C TRP A 24 -1.16 -10.64 -18.29
N PHE A 25 -1.78 -9.87 -17.40
CA PHE A 25 -2.67 -10.41 -16.38
C PHE A 25 -3.88 -11.11 -16.98
N ALA A 26 -4.47 -10.53 -18.04
CA ALA A 26 -5.57 -11.16 -18.77
C ALA A 26 -5.16 -12.47 -19.45
N GLU A 27 -4.01 -12.49 -20.13
CA GLU A 27 -3.49 -13.71 -20.77
C GLU A 27 -3.15 -14.83 -19.76
N LYS A 28 -2.66 -14.44 -18.57
CA LYS A 28 -2.32 -15.38 -17.48
C LYS A 28 -3.53 -15.83 -16.69
N ASN A 29 -4.70 -15.23 -16.88
CA ASN A 29 -5.93 -15.50 -16.13
C ASN A 29 -5.65 -15.47 -14.61
N VAL A 30 -5.00 -14.40 -14.12
CA VAL A 30 -4.65 -14.27 -12.71
C VAL A 30 -5.91 -14.21 -11.85
N ASP A 31 -5.92 -14.89 -10.71
CA ASP A 31 -7.05 -14.85 -9.76
C ASP A 31 -7.13 -13.47 -9.08
N PHE A 32 -5.98 -12.85 -8.80
CA PHE A 32 -5.85 -11.54 -8.17
C PHE A 32 -4.77 -10.72 -8.86
N ALA A 33 -5.04 -9.42 -9.02
CA ALA A 33 -4.04 -8.44 -9.43
C ALA A 33 -3.92 -7.36 -8.35
N ILE A 34 -2.70 -7.10 -7.91
CA ILE A 34 -2.38 -5.99 -7.02
C ILE A 34 -1.78 -4.90 -7.89
N ILE A 35 -2.48 -3.76 -7.95
CA ILE A 35 -2.13 -2.64 -8.83
C ILE A 35 -1.69 -1.46 -7.99
N GLU A 36 -0.46 -1.01 -8.20
CA GLU A 36 0.08 0.19 -7.58
C GLU A 36 -0.09 1.39 -8.53
N VAL A 37 -0.57 2.50 -7.97
CA VAL A 37 -0.64 3.79 -8.67
C VAL A 37 0.77 4.32 -8.95
N GLY A 38 1.03 4.76 -10.16
CA GLY A 38 2.31 5.35 -10.51
C GLY A 38 2.49 6.74 -9.93
N MET A 39 1.52 7.63 -10.12
CA MET A 39 1.56 8.99 -9.60
C MET A 39 0.15 9.53 -9.36
N GLY A 40 -0.05 10.20 -8.22
CA GLY A 40 -1.34 10.81 -7.87
C GLY A 40 -2.41 9.76 -7.60
N GLY A 41 -3.28 9.53 -8.56
CA GLY A 41 -4.35 8.53 -8.50
C GLY A 41 -5.50 8.83 -9.47
N ARG A 42 -6.13 9.99 -9.35
CA ARG A 42 -7.32 10.36 -10.14
C ARG A 42 -7.11 10.21 -11.64
N LEU A 43 -5.99 10.67 -12.15
CA LEU A 43 -5.62 10.65 -13.58
C LEU A 43 -4.56 9.61 -13.90
N ASP A 44 -4.22 8.72 -12.95
CA ASP A 44 -3.23 7.68 -13.20
C ASP A 44 -3.72 6.66 -14.22
N ALA A 45 -2.81 6.17 -15.05
CA ALA A 45 -3.12 5.19 -16.09
C ALA A 45 -3.76 3.91 -15.54
N THR A 46 -3.43 3.53 -14.29
CA THR A 46 -4.02 2.37 -13.64
C THR A 46 -5.48 2.59 -13.23
N ASN A 47 -5.93 3.85 -13.15
CA ASN A 47 -7.26 4.18 -12.65
C ASN A 47 -8.40 3.98 -13.68
N ILE A 48 -8.10 3.45 -14.86
CA ILE A 48 -9.12 3.03 -15.83
C ILE A 48 -9.86 1.75 -15.43
N LEU A 49 -9.29 0.98 -14.50
CA LEU A 49 -9.86 -0.29 -14.04
C LEU A 49 -11.27 -0.10 -13.44
N PRO A 50 -12.13 -1.12 -13.51
CA PRO A 50 -13.39 -1.13 -12.78
C PRO A 50 -13.15 -1.02 -11.27
N PRO A 51 -14.22 -0.83 -10.44
CA PRO A 51 -14.04 -0.77 -9.00
C PRO A 51 -13.29 -1.98 -8.46
N PRO A 52 -12.15 -1.80 -7.79
CA PRO A 52 -11.41 -2.90 -7.18
C PRO A 52 -12.19 -3.45 -5.98
N ILE A 53 -11.90 -4.68 -5.58
CA ILE A 53 -12.51 -5.29 -4.38
C ILE A 53 -12.14 -4.46 -3.15
N VAL A 54 -10.86 -4.11 -3.04
CA VAL A 54 -10.31 -3.26 -1.97
C VAL A 54 -9.45 -2.17 -2.61
N THR A 55 -9.69 -0.93 -2.20
CA THR A 55 -8.82 0.22 -2.45
C THR A 55 -7.98 0.46 -1.21
N VAL A 56 -6.72 0.80 -1.38
CA VAL A 56 -5.81 1.13 -0.26
C VAL A 56 -5.21 2.51 -0.49
N ILE A 57 -5.25 3.35 0.53
CA ILE A 57 -4.50 4.63 0.57
C ILE A 57 -3.54 4.54 1.74
N THR A 58 -2.25 4.51 1.44
CA THR A 58 -1.16 4.50 2.41
C THR A 58 -0.91 5.90 2.98
N LYS A 59 0.17 6.08 3.74
CA LYS A 59 0.57 7.40 4.26
C LYS A 59 0.79 8.38 3.09
N ILE A 60 0.24 9.58 3.22
CA ILE A 60 0.41 10.70 2.29
C ILE A 60 1.40 11.67 2.89
N GLY A 61 2.38 12.06 2.07
CA GLY A 61 3.35 13.11 2.35
C GLY A 61 3.49 14.06 1.16
N LEU A 62 4.34 15.06 1.32
CA LEU A 62 4.66 15.99 0.23
C LEU A 62 5.55 15.30 -0.79
N ASP A 63 4.98 14.94 -1.93
CA ASP A 63 5.69 14.34 -3.04
C ASP A 63 5.07 14.80 -4.36
N HIS A 64 5.88 14.90 -5.40
CA HIS A 64 5.44 15.33 -6.75
C HIS A 64 4.63 16.65 -6.72
N THR A 65 4.99 17.60 -5.86
CA THR A 65 4.23 18.83 -5.62
C THR A 65 4.00 19.66 -6.89
N ALA A 66 4.92 19.61 -7.85
CA ALA A 66 4.78 20.26 -9.15
C ALA A 66 3.58 19.75 -9.98
N TYR A 67 3.03 18.56 -9.68
CA TYR A 67 1.96 17.92 -10.43
C TYR A 67 0.71 17.67 -9.60
N LEU A 68 0.85 17.39 -8.31
CA LEU A 68 -0.25 16.93 -7.47
C LEU A 68 -0.84 18.00 -6.57
N GLY A 69 -0.16 19.16 -6.47
CA GLY A 69 -0.54 20.27 -5.60
C GLY A 69 0.49 20.56 -4.52
N GLU A 70 0.40 21.74 -3.93
CA GLU A 70 1.36 22.27 -2.96
C GLU A 70 1.02 21.92 -1.50
N SER A 71 -0.17 21.37 -1.26
CA SER A 71 -0.67 20.99 0.06
C SER A 71 -0.97 19.50 0.19
N ILE A 72 -0.87 18.99 1.40
CA ILE A 72 -1.26 17.60 1.74
C ILE A 72 -2.73 17.32 1.36
N ALA A 73 -3.61 18.31 1.52
CA ALA A 73 -5.03 18.17 1.18
C ALA A 73 -5.24 18.00 -0.33
N GLU A 74 -4.52 18.76 -1.18
CA GLU A 74 -4.58 18.62 -2.64
C GLU A 74 -4.06 17.26 -3.09
N ILE A 75 -2.89 16.85 -2.58
CA ILE A 75 -2.31 15.51 -2.87
C ILE A 75 -3.27 14.40 -2.43
N ALA A 76 -3.90 14.55 -1.26
CA ALA A 76 -4.90 13.62 -0.77
C ALA A 76 -6.13 13.53 -1.71
N GLY A 77 -6.57 14.66 -2.28
CA GLY A 77 -7.64 14.71 -3.28
C GLY A 77 -7.31 13.92 -4.54
N GLU A 78 -6.10 14.08 -5.09
CA GLU A 78 -5.62 13.32 -6.24
C GLU A 78 -5.56 11.81 -5.94
N LYS A 79 -5.02 11.43 -4.77
CA LYS A 79 -4.96 10.02 -4.35
C LYS A 79 -6.34 9.43 -4.07
N ALA A 80 -7.25 10.18 -3.44
CA ALA A 80 -8.62 9.75 -3.19
C ALA A 80 -9.44 9.54 -4.50
N GLY A 81 -8.95 10.04 -5.63
CA GLY A 81 -9.53 9.80 -6.96
C GLY A 81 -9.65 8.33 -7.34
N ILE A 82 -8.86 7.43 -6.74
CA ILE A 82 -8.94 5.98 -6.97
C ILE A 82 -10.11 5.30 -6.23
N ILE A 83 -10.73 5.97 -5.27
CA ILE A 83 -11.89 5.43 -4.55
C ILE A 83 -13.07 5.34 -5.53
N LYS A 84 -13.67 4.18 -5.68
CA LYS A 84 -14.78 3.92 -6.61
C LYS A 84 -15.98 3.32 -5.88
N ARG A 85 -17.19 3.70 -6.31
CA ARG A 85 -18.42 3.08 -5.80
C ARG A 85 -18.37 1.56 -5.99
N GLY A 86 -18.76 0.81 -4.96
CA GLY A 86 -18.73 -0.66 -4.99
C GLY A 86 -17.42 -1.29 -4.50
N SER A 87 -16.32 -0.51 -4.35
CA SER A 87 -15.13 -0.97 -3.66
C SER A 87 -15.28 -0.85 -2.14
N ALA A 88 -14.33 -1.40 -1.40
CA ALA A 88 -14.11 -1.10 0.02
C ALA A 88 -12.77 -0.36 0.15
N LEU A 89 -12.57 0.39 1.23
CA LEU A 89 -11.39 1.25 1.39
C LEU A 89 -10.67 0.96 2.71
N VAL A 90 -9.36 0.83 2.63
CA VAL A 90 -8.45 0.85 3.78
C VAL A 90 -7.60 2.11 3.72
N ILE A 91 -7.53 2.81 4.83
CA ILE A 91 -6.76 4.04 4.98
C ILE A 91 -5.67 3.80 6.03
N GLY A 92 -4.42 4.00 5.63
CA GLY A 92 -3.27 4.00 6.54
C GLY A 92 -3.25 5.23 7.44
N GLN A 93 -2.27 5.28 8.34
CA GLN A 93 -2.06 6.46 9.17
C GLN A 93 -1.73 7.67 8.31
N ASN A 94 -2.50 8.73 8.48
CA ASN A 94 -2.40 9.95 7.68
C ASN A 94 -2.50 11.21 8.54
N PRO A 95 -1.94 12.35 8.10
CA PRO A 95 -2.21 13.65 8.71
C PRO A 95 -3.72 13.96 8.71
N PRO A 96 -4.23 14.69 9.74
CA PRO A 96 -5.67 14.98 9.87
C PRO A 96 -6.29 15.62 8.61
N GLU A 97 -5.55 16.49 7.94
CA GLU A 97 -5.98 17.16 6.72
C GLU A 97 -6.15 16.21 5.53
N ALA A 98 -5.23 15.24 5.36
CA ALA A 98 -5.37 14.20 4.35
C ALA A 98 -6.53 13.26 4.67
N LEU A 99 -6.62 12.85 5.94
CA LEU A 99 -7.68 11.95 6.40
C LEU A 99 -9.07 12.55 6.18
N ALA A 100 -9.26 13.84 6.47
CA ALA A 100 -10.51 14.54 6.25
C ALA A 100 -10.94 14.52 4.76
N VAL A 101 -9.99 14.74 3.84
CA VAL A 101 -10.25 14.70 2.39
C VAL A 101 -10.62 13.29 1.94
N ILE A 102 -9.86 12.28 2.35
CA ILE A 102 -10.11 10.88 1.97
C ILE A 102 -11.47 10.41 2.45
N ILE A 103 -11.80 10.67 3.73
CA ILE A 103 -13.09 10.29 4.34
C ILE A 103 -14.24 11.00 3.62
N LYS A 104 -14.12 12.29 3.34
CA LYS A 104 -15.13 13.05 2.59
C LYS A 104 -15.43 12.39 1.23
N VAL A 105 -14.37 12.07 0.46
CA VAL A 105 -14.53 11.41 -0.85
C VAL A 105 -15.17 10.03 -0.70
N ALA A 106 -14.79 9.25 0.31
CA ALA A 106 -15.40 7.95 0.57
C ALA A 106 -16.89 8.07 0.87
N GLN A 107 -17.28 9.03 1.73
CA GLN A 107 -18.68 9.31 2.07
C GLN A 107 -19.49 9.77 0.85
N GLU A 108 -18.98 10.70 0.05
CA GLU A 108 -19.62 11.18 -1.19
C GLU A 108 -19.87 10.05 -2.20
N LYS A 109 -18.95 9.06 -2.24
CA LYS A 109 -19.07 7.89 -3.11
C LYS A 109 -19.83 6.72 -2.47
N GLY A 110 -20.24 6.83 -1.21
CA GLY A 110 -20.92 5.75 -0.47
C GLY A 110 -20.04 4.52 -0.29
N VAL A 111 -18.74 4.71 -0.06
CA VAL A 111 -17.75 3.65 0.14
C VAL A 111 -17.46 3.50 1.63
N ALA A 112 -17.68 2.30 2.16
CA ALA A 112 -17.27 1.98 3.52
C ALA A 112 -15.75 1.92 3.62
N PHE A 113 -15.21 2.41 4.74
CA PHE A 113 -13.77 2.45 4.96
C PHE A 113 -13.37 1.93 6.35
N ARG A 114 -12.11 1.53 6.47
CA ARG A 114 -11.42 1.17 7.70
C ARG A 114 -10.18 2.03 7.88
N LEU A 115 -9.90 2.39 9.12
CA LEU A 115 -8.66 3.05 9.53
C LEU A 115 -7.73 1.96 10.07
N ALA A 116 -6.69 1.60 9.34
CA ALA A 116 -5.84 0.47 9.67
C ALA A 116 -5.21 0.57 11.07
N ALA A 117 -4.83 1.78 11.49
CA ALA A 117 -4.26 2.02 12.82
C ALA A 117 -5.27 1.86 13.98
N GLU A 118 -6.58 1.94 13.72
CA GLU A 118 -7.64 1.71 14.70
C GLU A 118 -8.07 0.24 14.73
N ASP A 119 -7.99 -0.43 13.57
CA ASP A 119 -8.40 -1.82 13.41
C ASP A 119 -7.36 -2.83 13.89
N VAL A 120 -6.07 -2.50 13.77
CA VAL A 120 -4.97 -3.43 14.01
C VAL A 120 -3.98 -2.87 15.03
N SER A 121 -3.80 -3.60 16.11
CA SER A 121 -2.79 -3.34 17.14
C SER A 121 -1.52 -4.14 16.86
N ILE A 122 -0.38 -3.47 16.83
CA ILE A 122 0.92 -4.11 16.61
C ILE A 122 1.90 -3.67 17.70
N ILE A 123 2.42 -4.64 18.44
CA ILE A 123 3.39 -4.42 19.52
C ILE A 123 4.74 -5.01 19.13
N LYS A 124 5.77 -4.17 19.01
CA LYS A 124 7.14 -4.62 18.70
C LYS A 124 7.82 -5.16 19.95
N ASN A 125 8.30 -6.39 19.89
CA ASN A 125 9.20 -6.95 20.89
C ASN A 125 10.65 -6.53 20.58
N LYS A 126 11.10 -5.42 21.17
CA LYS A 126 12.45 -4.87 20.94
C LYS A 126 13.57 -5.85 21.27
N LYS A 127 13.40 -6.70 22.30
CA LYS A 127 14.44 -7.65 22.74
C LYS A 127 14.63 -8.82 21.79
N ALA A 128 13.56 -9.20 21.07
CA ALA A 128 13.57 -10.31 20.13
C ALA A 128 13.72 -9.85 18.67
N SER A 129 13.71 -8.54 18.41
CA SER A 129 13.94 -7.97 17.09
C SER A 129 15.43 -7.81 16.83
N SER A 130 15.81 -7.87 15.55
CA SER A 130 17.17 -7.64 15.07
C SER A 130 17.14 -6.63 13.93
N PHE A 131 18.32 -6.20 13.45
CA PHE A 131 18.41 -5.29 12.32
C PHE A 131 17.70 -5.80 11.06
N ASN A 132 17.64 -7.11 10.85
CA ASN A 132 17.06 -7.75 9.66
C ASN A 132 15.63 -8.27 9.86
N MET A 133 15.08 -8.17 11.07
CA MET A 133 13.80 -8.81 11.39
C MET A 133 13.16 -8.17 12.61
N GLN A 134 11.88 -7.87 12.49
CA GLN A 134 11.05 -7.40 13.59
C GLN A 134 10.20 -8.55 14.14
N GLN A 135 10.27 -8.75 15.46
CA GLN A 135 9.34 -9.63 16.17
C GLN A 135 8.17 -8.80 16.66
N LEU A 136 6.99 -9.09 16.14
CA LEU A 136 5.77 -8.31 16.37
C LEU A 136 4.71 -9.21 16.99
N PHE A 137 3.92 -8.69 17.92
CA PHE A 137 2.66 -9.29 18.34
C PHE A 137 1.53 -8.51 17.68
N VAL A 138 0.66 -9.21 16.94
CA VAL A 138 -0.32 -8.60 16.05
C VAL A 138 -1.72 -9.10 16.38
N GLU A 139 -2.63 -8.17 16.59
CA GLU A 139 -4.06 -8.42 16.80
C GLU A 139 -4.88 -7.42 16.00
N SER A 140 -5.93 -7.90 15.35
CA SER A 140 -7.01 -7.06 14.84
C SER A 140 -8.21 -7.08 15.79
N GLN A 141 -9.24 -6.31 15.48
CA GLN A 141 -10.51 -6.37 16.22
C GLN A 141 -11.18 -7.74 16.12
N SER A 142 -10.90 -8.52 15.10
CA SER A 142 -11.56 -9.80 14.78
C SER A 142 -10.68 -11.01 15.05
N VAL A 143 -9.36 -10.90 14.89
CA VAL A 143 -8.42 -12.03 14.85
C VAL A 143 -7.13 -11.72 15.60
N SER A 144 -6.66 -12.66 16.43
CA SER A 144 -5.31 -12.62 16.98
C SER A 144 -4.38 -13.41 16.06
N TYR A 145 -3.45 -12.72 15.42
CA TYR A 145 -2.37 -13.33 14.62
C TYR A 145 -1.20 -13.80 15.49
N GLY A 146 -1.13 -13.31 16.73
CA GLY A 146 -0.06 -13.64 17.67
C GLY A 146 1.29 -13.10 17.23
N ASN A 147 2.34 -13.89 17.49
CA ASN A 147 3.71 -13.50 17.14
C ASN A 147 3.99 -13.68 15.65
N ILE A 148 4.48 -12.64 15.00
CA ILE A 148 4.89 -12.58 13.58
C ILE A 148 6.35 -12.13 13.49
N LYS A 149 7.11 -12.78 12.62
CA LYS A 149 8.48 -12.40 12.25
C LYS A 149 8.45 -11.65 10.92
N LEU A 150 8.51 -10.33 10.95
CA LEU A 150 8.52 -9.51 9.75
C LEU A 150 9.96 -9.24 9.30
N LYS A 151 10.32 -9.70 8.11
CA LYS A 151 11.64 -9.51 7.50
C LYS A 151 11.82 -8.15 6.81
N LEU A 152 10.89 -7.24 7.01
CA LEU A 152 10.95 -5.86 6.58
C LEU A 152 11.26 -5.00 7.80
N PRO A 153 12.53 -4.66 8.06
CA PRO A 153 12.96 -4.18 9.39
C PRO A 153 12.69 -2.71 9.66
N ALA A 154 12.41 -1.90 8.62
CA ALA A 154 12.11 -0.47 8.81
C ALA A 154 10.85 -0.25 9.65
N SER A 155 10.85 0.79 10.49
CA SER A 155 9.74 1.12 11.40
C SER A 155 8.43 1.37 10.67
N TYR A 156 8.47 2.04 9.51
CA TYR A 156 7.28 2.30 8.67
C TYR A 156 6.61 1.02 8.14
N GLN A 157 7.30 -0.11 8.14
CA GLN A 157 6.71 -1.39 7.73
C GLN A 157 5.70 -1.94 8.76
N ILE A 158 5.73 -1.45 9.99
CA ILE A 158 4.70 -1.76 10.99
C ILE A 158 3.37 -1.14 10.56
N ASP A 159 3.39 0.12 10.13
CA ASP A 159 2.19 0.80 9.62
C ASP A 159 1.69 0.12 8.33
N ASN A 160 2.60 -0.24 7.43
CA ASN A 160 2.24 -1.01 6.22
C ASN A 160 1.63 -2.37 6.58
N LEU A 161 2.13 -3.05 7.60
CA LEU A 161 1.56 -4.33 8.05
C LEU A 161 0.12 -4.16 8.55
N SER A 162 -0.19 -3.10 9.30
CA SER A 162 -1.56 -2.84 9.74
C SER A 162 -2.51 -2.67 8.55
N ILE A 163 -2.06 -1.96 7.50
CA ILE A 163 -2.81 -1.78 6.25
C ILE A 163 -3.02 -3.14 5.55
N VAL A 164 -1.99 -3.96 5.47
CA VAL A 164 -2.07 -5.29 4.84
C VAL A 164 -3.07 -6.18 5.58
N ILE A 165 -3.03 -6.23 6.90
CA ILE A 165 -3.97 -7.01 7.72
C ILE A 165 -5.42 -6.53 7.48
N SER A 166 -5.69 -5.23 7.63
CA SER A 166 -7.02 -4.65 7.36
C SER A 166 -7.50 -4.94 5.93
N ALA A 167 -6.61 -4.85 4.94
CA ALA A 167 -6.96 -5.12 3.54
C ALA A 167 -7.29 -6.60 3.30
N LEU A 168 -6.53 -7.53 3.90
CA LEU A 168 -6.77 -8.97 3.79
C LEU A 168 -8.08 -9.38 4.47
N GLU A 169 -8.39 -8.84 5.65
CA GLU A 169 -9.66 -9.11 6.33
C GLU A 169 -10.83 -8.57 5.52
N LEU A 170 -10.72 -7.35 5.02
CA LEU A 170 -11.75 -6.73 4.19
C LEU A 170 -11.95 -7.48 2.87
N LEU A 171 -10.87 -7.98 2.26
CA LEU A 171 -10.92 -8.84 1.09
C LEU A 171 -11.68 -10.14 1.37
N GLN A 172 -11.39 -10.81 2.49
CA GLN A 172 -12.08 -12.03 2.90
C GLN A 172 -13.57 -11.79 3.10
N GLU A 173 -13.96 -10.69 3.75
CA GLU A 173 -15.37 -10.31 3.95
C GLU A 173 -16.06 -10.08 2.60
N ARG A 174 -15.44 -9.33 1.70
CA ARG A 174 -16.00 -9.00 0.38
C ARG A 174 -16.18 -10.22 -0.51
N LEU A 175 -15.24 -11.14 -0.47
CA LEU A 175 -15.28 -12.39 -1.23
C LEU A 175 -16.05 -13.52 -0.53
N ARG A 176 -16.42 -13.33 0.76
CA ARG A 176 -17.03 -14.36 1.60
C ARG A 176 -16.19 -15.63 1.68
N ILE A 177 -14.88 -15.47 1.79
CA ILE A 177 -13.92 -16.56 1.98
C ILE A 177 -13.28 -16.44 3.37
N GLN A 178 -12.77 -17.55 3.87
CA GLN A 178 -11.95 -17.58 5.09
C GLN A 178 -10.60 -18.19 4.75
N LEU A 179 -9.54 -17.45 5.01
CA LEU A 179 -8.18 -17.95 4.92
C LEU A 179 -7.70 -18.30 6.34
N PRO A 180 -7.14 -19.48 6.56
CA PRO A 180 -6.56 -19.84 7.84
C PRO A 180 -5.52 -18.80 8.27
N THR A 181 -5.56 -18.38 9.53
CA THR A 181 -4.64 -17.37 10.10
C THR A 181 -3.17 -17.75 9.88
N GLU A 182 -2.84 -19.03 9.97
CA GLU A 182 -1.49 -19.53 9.74
C GLU A 182 -1.01 -19.34 8.28
N ILE A 183 -1.91 -19.39 7.30
CA ILE A 183 -1.56 -19.11 5.89
C ILE A 183 -1.26 -17.64 5.71
N LEU A 184 -2.08 -16.75 6.29
CA LEU A 184 -1.84 -15.30 6.24
C LEU A 184 -0.53 -14.94 6.93
N LYS A 185 -0.30 -15.45 8.12
CA LYS A 185 0.92 -15.28 8.89
C LYS A 185 2.14 -15.75 8.10
N HIS A 186 2.09 -16.95 7.53
CA HIS A 186 3.18 -17.48 6.71
C HIS A 186 3.49 -16.61 5.49
N GLY A 187 2.46 -16.07 4.83
CA GLY A 187 2.62 -15.11 3.74
C GLY A 187 3.34 -13.84 4.19
N ILE A 188 2.94 -13.28 5.32
CA ILE A 188 3.55 -12.08 5.90
C ILE A 188 5.02 -12.33 6.28
N GLU A 189 5.31 -13.46 6.92
CA GLU A 189 6.68 -13.83 7.35
C GLU A 189 7.63 -14.12 6.16
N LYS A 190 7.07 -14.48 5.00
CA LYS A 190 7.82 -14.65 3.76
C LYS A 190 8.06 -13.37 2.98
N ALA A 191 7.34 -12.28 3.30
CA ALA A 191 7.47 -11.04 2.57
C ALA A 191 8.88 -10.47 2.68
N GLU A 192 9.51 -10.27 1.53
CA GLU A 192 10.84 -9.66 1.39
C GLU A 192 10.77 -8.63 0.25
N TRP A 193 11.42 -7.50 0.43
CA TRP A 193 11.46 -6.45 -0.60
C TRP A 193 12.87 -5.88 -0.70
N ARG A 194 13.58 -6.25 -1.73
CA ARG A 194 14.93 -5.75 -1.99
C ARG A 194 14.89 -4.26 -2.31
N GLY A 195 15.85 -3.50 -1.77
CA GLY A 195 15.90 -2.05 -1.95
C GLY A 195 14.98 -1.25 -1.03
N ARG A 196 14.37 -1.87 -0.02
CA ARG A 196 13.66 -1.19 1.07
C ARG A 196 14.28 -1.57 2.41
N PHE A 197 15.12 -0.67 2.94
CA PHE A 197 15.84 -0.83 4.19
C PHE A 197 16.50 -2.23 4.31
N CYS A 198 17.22 -2.63 3.29
CA CYS A 198 17.84 -3.96 3.25
C CYS A 198 19.36 -3.88 3.19
N LEU A 199 20.04 -4.76 3.93
CA LEU A 199 21.47 -4.94 3.81
C LEU A 199 21.81 -5.71 2.53
N LEU A 200 22.58 -5.10 1.68
CA LEU A 200 23.19 -5.76 0.51
C LEU A 200 24.42 -6.56 0.94
N THR A 201 25.21 -5.98 1.84
CA THR A 201 26.34 -6.59 2.56
C THR A 201 26.26 -6.17 4.02
N PRO A 202 27.07 -6.71 4.94
CA PRO A 202 27.08 -6.28 6.34
C PRO A 202 27.26 -4.76 6.54
N ASP A 203 27.92 -4.09 5.58
CA ASP A 203 28.29 -2.67 5.69
C ASP A 203 27.52 -1.76 4.70
N ILE A 204 26.64 -2.33 3.85
CA ILE A 204 25.92 -1.57 2.83
C ILE A 204 24.42 -1.76 3.01
N LEU A 205 23.74 -0.70 3.46
CA LEU A 205 22.29 -0.60 3.49
C LEU A 205 21.78 0.05 2.20
N VAL A 206 20.71 -0.50 1.64
CA VAL A 206 20.02 0.05 0.47
C VAL A 206 18.57 0.35 0.82
N ASP A 207 18.14 1.55 0.48
CA ASP A 207 16.75 1.98 0.59
C ASP A 207 16.35 2.83 -0.63
N GLY A 208 15.07 2.80 -0.99
CA GLY A 208 14.50 3.57 -2.09
C GLY A 208 14.05 4.98 -1.71
N ALA A 209 14.40 5.49 -0.54
CA ALA A 209 14.07 6.85 -0.11
C ALA A 209 14.66 7.88 -1.10
N HIS A 210 13.80 8.75 -1.64
CA HIS A 210 14.17 9.76 -2.65
C HIS A 210 13.42 11.08 -2.48
N ASN A 211 12.66 11.22 -1.40
CA ASN A 211 11.95 12.44 -1.01
C ASN A 211 12.16 12.72 0.49
N PRO A 212 11.78 13.90 1.00
CA PRO A 212 12.00 14.25 2.41
C PRO A 212 11.40 13.26 3.41
N ASP A 213 10.15 12.82 3.18
CA ASP A 213 9.47 11.87 4.06
C ASP A 213 10.15 10.50 4.09
N GLY A 214 10.61 10.03 2.92
CA GLY A 214 11.40 8.81 2.81
C GLY A 214 12.75 8.90 3.53
N ALA A 215 13.43 10.04 3.42
CA ALA A 215 14.70 10.28 4.11
C ALA A 215 14.51 10.31 5.65
N GLU A 216 13.45 10.94 6.14
CA GLU A 216 13.10 10.96 7.57
C GLU A 216 12.78 9.55 8.09
N ALA A 217 12.00 8.79 7.33
CA ALA A 217 11.67 7.40 7.65
C ALA A 217 12.93 6.51 7.69
N LEU A 218 13.87 6.70 6.77
CA LEU A 218 15.16 6.01 6.75
C LEU A 218 16.00 6.34 7.99
N VAL A 219 16.14 7.63 8.34
CA VAL A 219 16.86 8.07 9.54
C VAL A 219 16.24 7.47 10.80
N THR A 220 14.92 7.52 10.92
CA THR A 220 14.19 6.91 12.04
C THR A 220 14.44 5.40 12.13
N GLY A 221 14.47 4.71 11.00
CA GLY A 221 14.78 3.29 10.93
C GLY A 221 16.21 2.94 11.37
N LEU A 222 17.18 3.81 11.09
CA LEU A 222 18.57 3.63 11.52
C LEU A 222 18.80 3.86 13.02
N GLN A 223 17.90 4.63 13.68
CA GLN A 223 17.97 4.96 15.10
C GLN A 223 17.20 3.96 16.00
N ALA A 224 16.39 3.08 15.41
CA ALA A 224 15.47 2.17 16.12
C ALA A 224 16.11 0.81 16.46
#